data_499911823bb1f588cc26259b90ccf37c
#
_entry.id   499911823bb1f588cc26259b90ccf37c
#
_cell.length_a   1.000
_cell.length_b   1.000
_cell.length_c   1.000
_cell.angle_alpha   90.00
_cell.angle_beta   90.00
_cell.angle_gamma   90.00
#
_symmetry.space_group_name_H-M   'P 1'
#
loop_
_entity.id
_entity.type
_entity.pdbx_description
1 polymer ?
#
loop_
_entity_poly.entity_id
_entity_poly.type
_entity_poly.pdbx_seq_one_letter_code
_entity_poly.pdbx_strand_id
1 'polypeptide(L)'
;LDYLPEYMGDGVFYLASKMIEKYPEKKIEILKTLADKEKGIFYHLESKNEILETTIKNLQNEILNLGLFDKNILHFDLPKTNAFDNEIKELKEIKHNFKDFNIAFYGFNACDTLKSKLKAKFISYENSIKNNGFSLLNLNPTLSYKIAADIVLDAYDSGADFMVVKEEKDFYLFDTCAKKLMQTSGREFEDFYILRRFEFLALIEGIQAPSLKNHTLKVSLI
;
A
#
# COMPACT_ATOMS: atom_id res chain seq x y z
N LEU A 1 -7.87 23.88 -3.06
CA LEU A 1 -7.14 22.62 -3.32
C LEU A 1 -6.23 22.18 -2.15
N ASP A 2 -6.00 23.06 -1.17
CA ASP A 2 -5.24 22.73 0.06
C ASP A 2 -5.95 21.69 0.96
N TYR A 3 -7.18 21.33 0.60
CA TYR A 3 -8.00 20.37 1.36
C TYR A 3 -7.89 18.92 0.89
N LEU A 4 -7.12 18.63 -0.17
CA LEU A 4 -6.89 17.24 -0.55
C LEU A 4 -5.96 16.58 0.49
N PRO A 5 -6.34 15.43 1.06
CA PRO A 5 -5.51 14.76 2.05
C PRO A 5 -4.14 14.37 1.46
N GLU A 6 -3.12 14.30 2.31
CA GLU A 6 -1.78 13.87 1.90
C GLU A 6 -1.79 12.43 1.35
N TYR A 7 -2.68 11.60 1.86
CA TYR A 7 -2.92 10.27 1.33
C TYR A 7 -4.03 10.30 0.28
N MET A 8 -3.72 9.75 -0.87
CA MET A 8 -4.59 9.70 -2.03
C MET A 8 -5.13 8.28 -2.21
N GLY A 9 -6.20 7.97 -1.51
CA GLY A 9 -6.97 6.74 -1.71
C GLY A 9 -8.14 6.96 -2.68
N ASP A 10 -8.95 5.92 -2.87
CA ASP A 10 -10.15 5.92 -3.74
C ASP A 10 -11.04 7.15 -3.53
N GLY A 11 -11.20 7.57 -2.28
CA GLY A 11 -12.04 8.70 -1.92
C GLY A 11 -11.56 10.03 -2.49
N VAL A 12 -10.25 10.20 -2.73
CA VAL A 12 -9.71 11.44 -3.30
C VAL A 12 -10.02 11.55 -4.78
N PHE A 13 -9.96 10.45 -5.52
CA PHE A 13 -10.37 10.44 -6.93
C PHE A 13 -11.85 10.74 -7.06
N TYR A 14 -12.69 10.17 -6.20
CA TYR A 14 -14.10 10.48 -6.15
C TYR A 14 -14.36 11.96 -5.85
N LEU A 15 -13.68 12.51 -4.83
CA LEU A 15 -13.78 13.92 -4.47
C LEU A 15 -13.33 14.82 -5.64
N ALA A 16 -12.21 14.50 -6.28
CA ALA A 16 -11.72 15.23 -7.43
C ALA A 16 -12.72 15.21 -8.59
N SER A 17 -13.36 14.07 -8.87
CA SER A 17 -14.41 14.00 -9.90
C SER A 17 -15.58 14.92 -9.57
N LYS A 18 -16.03 14.95 -8.33
CA LYS A 18 -17.11 15.85 -7.88
C LYS A 18 -16.70 17.32 -7.93
N MET A 19 -15.44 17.63 -7.64
CA MET A 19 -14.92 18.98 -7.79
C MET A 19 -14.86 19.41 -9.27
N ILE A 20 -14.46 18.52 -10.17
CA ILE A 20 -14.44 18.78 -11.62
C ILE A 20 -15.87 18.98 -12.15
N GLU A 21 -16.84 18.16 -11.72
CA GLU A 21 -18.25 18.33 -12.07
C GLU A 21 -18.78 19.71 -11.64
N LYS A 22 -18.41 20.16 -10.44
CA LYS A 22 -18.87 21.43 -9.88
C LYS A 22 -18.14 22.66 -10.44
N TYR A 23 -16.84 22.50 -10.78
CA TYR A 23 -15.97 23.57 -11.23
C TYR A 23 -15.18 23.12 -12.48
N PRO A 24 -15.86 22.97 -13.63
CA PRO A 24 -15.23 22.42 -14.84
C PRO A 24 -14.08 23.30 -15.37
N GLU A 25 -14.11 24.60 -15.10
CA GLU A 25 -13.03 25.56 -15.46
C GLU A 25 -11.73 25.27 -14.70
N LYS A 26 -11.78 24.61 -13.54
CA LYS A 26 -10.61 24.25 -12.72
C LYS A 26 -10.10 22.82 -12.98
N LYS A 27 -10.65 22.14 -13.96
CA LYS A 27 -10.33 20.74 -14.25
C LYS A 27 -8.82 20.49 -14.35
N ILE A 28 -8.11 21.29 -15.14
CA ILE A 28 -6.66 21.13 -15.36
C ILE A 28 -5.88 21.32 -14.05
N GLU A 29 -6.26 22.29 -13.23
CA GLU A 29 -5.63 22.57 -11.94
C GLU A 29 -5.82 21.41 -10.97
N ILE A 30 -7.04 20.85 -10.92
CA ILE A 30 -7.38 19.69 -10.08
C ILE A 30 -6.58 18.47 -10.52
N LEU A 31 -6.50 18.19 -11.83
CA LEU A 31 -5.72 17.06 -12.36
C LEU A 31 -4.23 17.20 -12.12
N LYS A 32 -3.64 18.41 -12.24
CA LYS A 32 -2.25 18.67 -11.87
C LYS A 32 -2.00 18.40 -10.39
N THR A 33 -2.88 18.88 -9.52
CA THR A 33 -2.75 18.65 -8.07
C THR A 33 -2.84 17.17 -7.72
N LEU A 34 -3.71 16.40 -8.39
CA LEU A 34 -3.77 14.95 -8.26
C LEU A 34 -2.44 14.32 -8.68
N ALA A 35 -1.93 14.66 -9.87
CA ALA A 35 -0.69 14.11 -10.39
C ALA A 35 0.52 14.41 -9.49
N ASP A 36 0.64 15.65 -8.99
CA ASP A 36 1.71 16.08 -8.11
C ASP A 36 1.70 15.36 -6.76
N LYS A 37 0.51 15.14 -6.20
CA LYS A 37 0.37 14.45 -4.91
C LYS A 37 0.58 12.94 -5.01
N GLU A 38 0.16 12.32 -6.11
CA GLU A 38 0.38 10.89 -6.36
C GLU A 38 1.84 10.54 -6.69
N LYS A 39 2.69 11.52 -7.06
CA LYS A 39 4.14 11.36 -7.32
C LYS A 39 4.51 10.01 -7.97
N GLY A 40 3.73 9.57 -8.94
CA GLY A 40 4.03 8.40 -9.71
C GLY A 40 3.49 7.08 -9.17
N ILE A 41 2.58 7.11 -8.26
CA ILE A 41 1.97 5.91 -7.76
C ILE A 41 0.51 5.86 -8.24
N PHE A 42 0.33 5.60 -9.53
CA PHE A 42 -0.96 5.13 -10.02
C PHE A 42 -1.12 3.67 -9.61
N TYR A 43 -1.56 3.44 -8.38
CA TYR A 43 -2.01 2.12 -7.99
C TYR A 43 -3.35 1.85 -8.64
N HIS A 44 -3.49 0.65 -9.11
CA HIS A 44 -4.79 0.11 -9.42
C HIS A 44 -5.52 -0.08 -8.09
N LEU A 45 -6.28 0.95 -7.70
CA LEU A 45 -7.15 0.90 -6.54
C LEU A 45 -8.30 -0.03 -6.90
N GLU A 46 -8.26 -1.24 -6.37
CA GLU A 46 -9.39 -2.16 -6.43
C GLU A 46 -10.53 -1.61 -5.58
N SER A 47 -11.42 -0.87 -6.20
CA SER A 47 -12.68 -0.53 -5.54
C SER A 47 -13.69 -1.65 -5.78
N LYS A 48 -14.35 -2.09 -4.72
CA LYS A 48 -15.53 -2.97 -4.83
C LYS A 48 -16.73 -2.25 -5.44
N ASN A 49 -16.59 -0.97 -5.77
CA ASN A 49 -17.59 -0.13 -6.38
C ASN A 49 -17.20 0.17 -7.82
N GLU A 50 -17.88 -0.45 -8.78
CA GLU A 50 -17.61 -0.29 -10.22
C GLU A 50 -17.68 1.16 -10.70
N ILE A 51 -18.55 1.99 -10.13
CA ILE A 51 -18.66 3.41 -10.47
C ILE A 51 -17.39 4.16 -10.06
N LEU A 52 -16.87 3.88 -8.87
CA LEU A 52 -15.66 4.50 -8.36
C LEU A 52 -14.45 4.04 -9.16
N GLU A 53 -14.35 2.76 -9.49
CA GLU A 53 -13.27 2.21 -10.32
C GLU A 53 -13.25 2.86 -11.72
N THR A 54 -14.41 3.01 -12.34
CA THR A 54 -14.53 3.69 -13.64
C THR A 54 -14.10 5.15 -13.53
N THR A 55 -14.49 5.84 -12.47
CA THR A 55 -14.12 7.23 -12.22
C THR A 55 -12.59 7.38 -12.06
N ILE A 56 -11.98 6.51 -11.29
CA ILE A 56 -10.51 6.49 -11.08
C ILE A 56 -9.79 6.28 -12.41
N LYS A 57 -10.17 5.28 -13.18
CA LYS A 57 -9.58 4.98 -14.50
C LYS A 57 -9.69 6.16 -15.47
N ASN A 58 -10.84 6.82 -15.49
CA ASN A 58 -11.03 7.98 -16.37
C ASN A 58 -10.11 9.14 -15.97
N LEU A 59 -10.03 9.48 -14.69
CA LEU A 59 -9.13 10.55 -14.21
C LEU A 59 -7.66 10.22 -14.44
N GLN A 60 -7.24 8.98 -14.22
CA GLN A 60 -5.88 8.52 -14.49
C GLN A 60 -5.55 8.64 -15.99
N ASN A 61 -6.43 8.21 -16.88
CA ASN A 61 -6.27 8.34 -18.32
C ASN A 61 -6.17 9.81 -18.76
N GLU A 62 -6.97 10.70 -18.18
CA GLU A 62 -6.90 12.13 -18.48
C GLU A 62 -5.56 12.74 -18.03
N ILE A 63 -5.06 12.40 -16.84
CA ILE A 63 -3.75 12.83 -16.34
C ILE A 63 -2.63 12.37 -17.28
N LEU A 64 -2.67 11.10 -17.73
CA LEU A 64 -1.70 10.55 -18.68
C LEU A 64 -1.78 11.24 -20.05
N ASN A 65 -2.98 11.47 -20.56
CA ASN A 65 -3.19 12.11 -21.87
C ASN A 65 -2.72 13.56 -21.89
N LEU A 66 -2.82 14.25 -20.76
CA LEU A 66 -2.34 15.63 -20.60
C LEU A 66 -0.81 15.69 -20.37
N GLY A 67 -0.12 14.56 -20.28
CA GLY A 67 1.32 14.52 -20.02
C GLY A 67 1.73 15.11 -18.67
N LEU A 68 0.80 15.17 -17.72
CA LEU A 68 1.03 15.68 -16.37
C LEU A 68 1.84 14.70 -15.51
N PHE A 69 2.22 13.58 -16.08
CA PHE A 69 2.88 12.48 -15.41
C PHE A 69 4.11 12.03 -16.19
N ASP A 70 5.23 11.80 -15.53
CA ASP A 70 6.40 11.23 -16.17
C ASP A 70 6.14 9.73 -16.46
N LYS A 71 6.04 9.40 -17.76
CA LYS A 71 5.81 8.02 -18.25
C LYS A 71 6.89 7.02 -17.83
N ASN A 72 8.04 7.51 -17.34
CA ASN A 72 9.13 6.68 -16.84
C ASN A 72 8.92 6.21 -15.40
N ILE A 73 7.90 6.69 -14.72
CA ILE A 73 7.49 6.19 -13.42
C ILE A 73 6.54 5.01 -13.68
N LEU A 74 7.15 3.88 -13.89
CA LEU A 74 6.67 2.50 -13.87
C LEU A 74 5.16 2.28 -13.86
N HIS A 75 4.63 1.98 -15.04
CA HIS A 75 3.52 1.05 -15.14
C HIS A 75 3.99 -0.32 -14.63
N PHE A 76 3.84 -0.55 -13.34
CA PHE A 76 3.54 -1.91 -12.93
C PHE A 76 2.08 -2.12 -13.31
N ASP A 77 1.85 -2.88 -14.37
CA ASP A 77 0.57 -3.55 -14.57
C ASP A 77 0.36 -4.43 -13.34
N LEU A 78 -0.33 -3.87 -12.34
CA LEU A 78 -0.81 -4.68 -11.23
C LEU A 78 -1.78 -5.69 -11.84
N PRO A 79 -1.54 -6.99 -11.66
CA PRO A 79 -2.39 -8.00 -12.24
C PRO A 79 -3.83 -7.74 -11.80
N LYS A 80 -4.73 -7.73 -12.78
CA LYS A 80 -6.18 -7.63 -12.56
C LYS A 80 -6.57 -8.66 -11.50
N THR A 81 -7.19 -8.20 -10.42
CA THR A 81 -7.96 -8.92 -9.38
C THR A 81 -8.01 -10.45 -9.46
N ASN A 82 -6.88 -11.08 -9.60
CA ASN A 82 -6.78 -12.49 -9.33
C ASN A 82 -6.33 -12.63 -7.88
N ALA A 83 -6.98 -13.53 -7.17
CA ALA A 83 -6.58 -13.82 -5.80
C ALA A 83 -5.05 -13.91 -5.71
N PHE A 84 -4.46 -13.43 -4.61
CA PHE A 84 -3.01 -13.50 -4.36
C PHE A 84 -2.38 -14.85 -4.74
N ASP A 85 -3.17 -15.93 -4.66
CA ASP A 85 -2.83 -17.28 -5.12
C ASP A 85 -2.49 -17.37 -6.61
N ASN A 86 -3.15 -16.61 -7.45
CA ASN A 86 -2.88 -16.62 -8.90
C ASN A 86 -1.61 -15.85 -9.21
N GLU A 87 -1.36 -14.72 -8.53
CA GLU A 87 -0.10 -13.98 -8.66
C GLU A 87 1.09 -14.86 -8.30
N ILE A 88 0.95 -15.65 -7.22
CA ILE A 88 2.00 -16.58 -6.78
C ILE A 88 2.19 -17.75 -7.76
N LYS A 89 1.12 -18.22 -8.39
CA LYS A 89 1.23 -19.25 -9.43
C LYS A 89 1.96 -18.74 -10.68
N GLU A 90 1.82 -17.46 -10.99
CA GLU A 90 2.43 -16.79 -12.13
C GLU A 90 3.89 -16.40 -11.90
N LEU A 91 4.44 -16.51 -10.69
CA LEU A 91 5.86 -16.29 -10.41
C LEU A 91 6.73 -17.21 -11.28
N LYS A 92 7.57 -16.60 -12.10
CA LYS A 92 8.42 -17.29 -13.06
C LYS A 92 9.54 -18.06 -12.38
N GLU A 93 10.16 -17.46 -11.38
CA GLU A 93 11.31 -18.03 -10.69
C GLU A 93 11.30 -17.57 -9.22
N ILE A 94 11.65 -18.46 -8.30
CA ILE A 94 11.85 -18.13 -6.90
C ILE A 94 13.35 -18.05 -6.65
N LYS A 95 13.88 -16.83 -6.61
CA LYS A 95 15.28 -16.56 -6.28
C LYS A 95 15.50 -16.46 -4.78
N HIS A 96 14.54 -15.83 -4.08
CA HIS A 96 14.58 -15.70 -2.62
C HIS A 96 13.42 -16.43 -1.98
N ASN A 97 13.72 -17.45 -1.20
CA ASN A 97 12.72 -18.29 -0.55
C ASN A 97 12.43 -17.88 0.90
N PHE A 98 13.07 -16.83 1.40
CA PHE A 98 12.91 -16.28 2.74
C PHE A 98 13.02 -17.30 3.89
N LYS A 99 13.87 -18.32 3.74
CA LYS A 99 14.02 -19.44 4.68
C LYS A 99 14.23 -19.01 6.13
N ASP A 100 14.99 -17.92 6.32
CA ASP A 100 15.39 -17.46 7.64
C ASP A 100 14.51 -16.31 8.17
N PHE A 101 13.39 -16.04 7.49
CA PHE A 101 12.47 -14.95 7.82
C PHE A 101 11.14 -15.45 8.37
N ASN A 102 10.63 -14.70 9.33
CA ASN A 102 9.29 -14.78 9.87
C ASN A 102 8.40 -13.70 9.23
N ILE A 103 7.37 -14.09 8.52
CA ILE A 103 6.56 -13.17 7.72
C ILE A 103 5.16 -13.05 8.30
N ALA A 104 4.71 -11.83 8.60
CA ALA A 104 3.34 -11.52 8.95
C ALA A 104 2.55 -11.02 7.73
N PHE A 105 1.25 -11.23 7.71
CA PHE A 105 0.34 -10.69 6.71
C PHE A 105 -0.76 -9.88 7.38
N TYR A 106 -1.13 -8.76 6.78
CA TYR A 106 -2.23 -7.95 7.24
C TYR A 106 -3.29 -7.77 6.15
N GLY A 107 -4.56 -8.02 6.53
CA GLY A 107 -5.72 -7.94 5.64
C GLY A 107 -5.93 -9.16 4.74
N PHE A 108 -5.04 -10.15 4.80
CA PHE A 108 -5.14 -11.44 4.12
C PHE A 108 -4.24 -12.48 4.78
N ASN A 109 -4.36 -13.73 4.36
CA ASN A 109 -3.53 -14.82 4.86
C ASN A 109 -2.60 -15.37 3.77
N ALA A 110 -1.47 -15.92 4.19
CA ALA A 110 -0.62 -16.69 3.28
C ALA A 110 -1.39 -17.90 2.76
N CYS A 111 -1.48 -18.02 1.44
CA CYS A 111 -2.10 -19.17 0.79
C CYS A 111 -1.20 -20.41 0.84
N ASP A 112 -1.79 -21.58 0.64
CA ASP A 112 -1.06 -22.85 0.66
C ASP A 112 -0.01 -22.93 -0.45
N THR A 113 -0.29 -22.31 -1.61
CA THR A 113 0.67 -22.20 -2.72
C THR A 113 1.92 -21.42 -2.29
N LEU A 114 1.75 -20.27 -1.59
CA LEU A 114 2.88 -19.49 -1.06
C LEU A 114 3.65 -20.29 -0.02
N LYS A 115 2.94 -20.91 0.93
CA LYS A 115 3.55 -21.74 1.98
C LYS A 115 4.36 -22.89 1.42
N SER A 116 3.92 -23.50 0.31
CA SER A 116 4.65 -24.59 -0.34
C SER A 116 5.88 -24.12 -1.11
N LYS A 117 5.85 -22.91 -1.66
CA LYS A 117 6.94 -22.35 -2.47
C LYS A 117 8.03 -21.69 -1.64
N LEU A 118 7.68 -21.03 -0.53
CA LEU A 118 8.63 -20.35 0.34
C LEU A 118 8.98 -21.23 1.54
N LYS A 119 10.23 -21.11 2.00
CA LYS A 119 10.70 -21.79 3.22
C LYS A 119 10.57 -20.91 4.46
N ALA A 120 9.98 -19.74 4.33
CA ALA A 120 9.71 -18.80 5.40
C ALA A 120 8.75 -19.37 6.45
N LYS A 121 8.84 -18.86 7.66
CA LYS A 121 7.84 -19.08 8.71
C LYS A 121 6.78 -18.00 8.62
N PHE A 122 5.50 -18.41 8.61
CA PHE A 122 4.36 -17.49 8.55
C PHE A 122 3.81 -17.28 9.96
N ILE A 123 3.86 -16.03 10.42
CA ILE A 123 3.44 -15.65 11.77
C ILE A 123 1.95 -15.36 11.78
N SER A 124 1.26 -15.94 12.74
CA SER A 124 -0.14 -15.63 13.06
C SER A 124 -0.18 -14.72 14.28
N TYR A 125 -0.94 -13.64 14.22
CA TYR A 125 -1.12 -12.68 15.30
C TYR A 125 -2.58 -12.20 15.36
N GLU A 126 -3.01 -11.71 16.52
CA GLU A 126 -4.44 -11.49 16.80
C GLU A 126 -5.04 -10.39 15.91
N ASN A 127 -4.28 -9.31 15.67
CA ASN A 127 -4.76 -8.12 15.00
C ASN A 127 -4.67 -8.17 13.46
N SER A 128 -4.34 -9.32 12.87
CA SER A 128 -4.06 -9.49 11.44
C SER A 128 -5.18 -9.08 10.47
N ILE A 129 -6.43 -9.04 10.95
CA ILE A 129 -7.62 -8.67 10.16
C ILE A 129 -8.47 -7.57 10.83
N LYS A 130 -8.01 -7.01 11.96
CA LYS A 130 -8.72 -5.92 12.64
C LYS A 130 -8.66 -4.64 11.81
N ASN A 131 -9.64 -3.76 12.00
CA ASN A 131 -9.66 -2.45 11.34
C ASN A 131 -8.45 -1.62 11.80
N ASN A 132 -7.71 -1.05 10.86
CA ASN A 132 -6.48 -0.30 11.14
C ASN A 132 -6.70 1.14 11.63
N GLY A 133 -7.95 1.59 11.71
CA GLY A 133 -8.26 2.95 12.11
C GLY A 133 -8.09 4.00 11.01
N PHE A 134 -7.79 3.62 9.76
CA PHE A 134 -7.56 4.57 8.67
C PHE A 134 -8.72 5.54 8.47
N SER A 135 -9.97 5.10 8.61
CA SER A 135 -11.16 5.96 8.51
C SER A 135 -11.20 7.08 9.55
N LEU A 136 -10.46 6.94 10.64
CA LEU A 136 -10.36 7.94 11.72
C LEU A 136 -9.25 8.96 11.47
N LEU A 137 -8.38 8.74 10.48
CA LEU A 137 -7.16 9.52 10.32
C LEU A 137 -7.41 11.04 10.21
N ASN A 138 -8.47 11.43 9.50
CA ASN A 138 -8.84 12.83 9.35
C ASN A 138 -9.72 13.38 10.49
N LEU A 139 -10.32 12.51 11.31
CA LEU A 139 -11.21 12.89 12.40
C LEU A 139 -10.49 12.90 13.75
N ASN A 140 -9.72 11.88 14.00
CA ASN A 140 -8.93 11.69 15.22
C ASN A 140 -7.62 10.97 14.90
N PRO A 141 -6.61 11.70 14.40
CA PRO A 141 -5.32 11.11 14.00
C PRO A 141 -4.65 10.32 15.13
N THR A 142 -4.71 10.83 16.37
CA THR A 142 -4.09 10.15 17.52
C THR A 142 -4.69 8.78 17.76
N LEU A 143 -6.02 8.65 17.71
CA LEU A 143 -6.68 7.35 17.84
C LEU A 143 -6.38 6.43 16.67
N SER A 144 -6.36 6.97 15.44
CA SER A 144 -5.97 6.22 14.23
C SER A 144 -4.56 5.64 14.38
N TYR A 145 -3.57 6.46 14.76
CA TYR A 145 -2.20 6.00 14.95
C TYR A 145 -2.07 5.00 16.09
N LYS A 146 -2.83 5.15 17.17
CA LYS A 146 -2.82 4.17 18.26
C LYS A 146 -3.31 2.81 17.80
N ILE A 147 -4.45 2.75 17.11
CA ILE A 147 -5.00 1.49 16.56
C ILE A 147 -4.00 0.85 15.59
N ALA A 148 -3.42 1.66 14.70
CA ALA A 148 -2.43 1.18 13.74
C ALA A 148 -1.16 0.66 14.41
N ALA A 149 -0.66 1.36 15.42
CA ALA A 149 0.50 0.94 16.20
C ALA A 149 0.26 -0.39 16.92
N ASP A 150 -0.93 -0.60 17.50
CA ASP A 150 -1.29 -1.85 18.17
C ASP A 150 -1.24 -3.04 17.19
N ILE A 151 -1.62 -2.84 15.92
CA ILE A 151 -1.54 -3.89 14.88
C ILE A 151 -0.10 -4.21 14.50
N VAL A 152 0.71 -3.16 14.23
CA VAL A 152 2.11 -3.33 13.84
C VAL A 152 2.92 -3.98 14.96
N LEU A 153 2.72 -3.50 16.19
CA LEU A 153 3.41 -4.03 17.37
C LEU A 153 2.99 -5.46 17.71
N ASP A 154 1.73 -5.84 17.48
CA ASP A 154 1.27 -7.21 17.69
C ASP A 154 1.99 -8.19 16.74
N ALA A 155 2.16 -7.82 15.47
CA ALA A 155 2.94 -8.61 14.53
C ALA A 155 4.43 -8.67 14.90
N TYR A 156 5.02 -7.53 15.27
CA TYR A 156 6.42 -7.43 15.72
C TYR A 156 6.68 -8.26 16.97
N ASP A 157 5.82 -8.13 18.00
CA ASP A 157 5.91 -8.88 19.25
C ASP A 157 5.67 -10.39 19.07
N SER A 158 4.92 -10.76 18.03
CA SER A 158 4.75 -12.16 17.63
C SER A 158 5.98 -12.76 16.93
N GLY A 159 7.04 -11.96 16.77
CA GLY A 159 8.33 -12.37 16.22
C GLY A 159 8.40 -12.36 14.70
N ALA A 160 7.58 -11.56 14.02
CA ALA A 160 7.72 -11.32 12.60
C ALA A 160 8.91 -10.38 12.32
N ASP A 161 9.64 -10.64 11.25
CA ASP A 161 10.73 -9.79 10.77
C ASP A 161 10.20 -8.67 9.86
N PHE A 162 9.11 -8.94 9.16
CA PHE A 162 8.40 -7.96 8.34
C PHE A 162 6.94 -8.33 8.12
N MET A 163 6.14 -7.34 7.70
CA MET A 163 4.73 -7.50 7.40
C MET A 163 4.44 -7.20 5.93
N VAL A 164 3.63 -8.04 5.29
CA VAL A 164 3.09 -7.78 3.95
C VAL A 164 1.65 -7.29 4.08
N VAL A 165 1.36 -6.14 3.49
CA VAL A 165 0.04 -5.53 3.55
C VAL A 165 -0.71 -5.67 2.23
N LYS A 166 -2.04 -5.76 2.33
CA LYS A 166 -2.91 -5.95 1.18
C LYS A 166 -3.16 -4.67 0.40
N GLU A 167 -3.48 -3.59 1.12
CA GLU A 167 -4.00 -2.37 0.53
C GLU A 167 -3.03 -1.20 0.74
N GLU A 168 -3.04 -0.22 -0.17
CA GLU A 168 -2.15 0.93 -0.11
C GLU A 168 -2.41 1.81 1.13
N LYS A 169 -3.66 1.91 1.56
CA LYS A 169 -3.99 2.63 2.81
C LYS A 169 -3.35 2.01 4.05
N ASP A 170 -3.16 0.67 4.03
CA ASP A 170 -2.50 -0.05 5.11
C ASP A 170 -1.00 0.28 5.11
N PHE A 171 -0.39 0.25 3.91
CA PHE A 171 1.00 0.65 3.73
C PHE A 171 1.23 2.10 4.19
N TYR A 172 0.40 3.02 3.72
CA TYR A 172 0.50 4.43 4.14
C TYR A 172 0.48 4.57 5.66
N LEU A 173 -0.46 3.93 6.31
CA LEU A 173 -0.63 4.07 7.75
C LEU A 173 0.51 3.40 8.53
N PHE A 174 0.98 2.23 8.10
CA PHE A 174 1.97 1.44 8.83
C PHE A 174 3.42 1.83 8.51
N ASP A 175 3.75 2.15 7.25
CA ASP A 175 5.09 2.56 6.85
C ASP A 175 5.24 4.09 6.81
N THR A 176 4.44 4.79 6.00
CA THR A 176 4.61 6.24 5.80
C THR A 176 4.38 7.02 7.09
N CYS A 177 3.44 6.56 7.93
CA CYS A 177 3.18 7.14 9.25
C CYS A 177 3.97 6.47 10.39
N ALA A 178 4.92 5.58 10.14
CA ALA A 178 5.63 4.78 11.14
C ALA A 178 6.18 5.62 12.31
N LYS A 179 6.80 6.76 12.03
CA LYS A 179 7.30 7.67 13.08
C LYS A 179 6.20 8.17 14.01
N LYS A 180 5.00 8.44 13.47
CA LYS A 180 3.85 8.86 14.27
C LYS A 180 3.30 7.71 15.10
N LEU A 181 3.33 6.48 14.56
CA LEU A 181 2.95 5.28 15.29
C LEU A 181 3.89 5.04 16.46
N MET A 182 5.21 5.07 16.25
CA MET A 182 6.23 4.93 17.29
C MET A 182 6.07 6.00 18.38
N GLN A 183 5.89 7.26 17.98
CA GLN A 183 5.66 8.36 18.91
C GLN A 183 4.38 8.17 19.75
N THR A 184 3.30 7.68 19.13
CA THR A 184 2.01 7.52 19.80
C THR A 184 2.00 6.32 20.74
N SER A 185 2.68 5.23 20.38
CA SER A 185 2.79 4.02 21.20
C SER A 185 3.88 4.08 22.25
N GLY A 186 4.85 4.99 22.10
CA GLY A 186 6.06 5.05 22.93
C GLY A 186 7.00 3.88 22.72
N ARG A 187 6.89 3.16 21.61
CA ARG A 187 7.69 1.99 21.25
C ARG A 187 8.33 2.14 19.87
N GLU A 188 9.55 1.67 19.72
CA GLU A 188 10.29 1.68 18.47
C GLU A 188 10.17 0.32 17.76
N PHE A 189 10.11 0.36 16.42
CA PHE A 189 10.11 -0.79 15.52
C PHE A 189 10.79 -0.43 14.19
N GLU A 190 11.91 0.29 14.25
CA GLU A 190 12.63 0.77 13.05
C GLU A 190 13.21 -0.36 12.19
N ASP A 191 13.41 -1.53 12.79
CA ASP A 191 13.88 -2.76 12.16
C ASP A 191 12.75 -3.66 11.63
N PHE A 192 11.50 -3.24 11.75
CA PHE A 192 10.34 -3.96 11.27
C PHE A 192 9.83 -3.37 9.96
N TYR A 193 9.95 -4.10 8.87
CA TYR A 193 9.62 -3.61 7.53
C TYR A 193 8.16 -3.87 7.18
N ILE A 194 7.56 -2.90 6.47
CA ILE A 194 6.21 -3.05 5.92
C ILE A 194 6.34 -3.10 4.41
N LEU A 195 5.93 -4.18 3.79
CA LEU A 195 6.00 -4.36 2.34
C LEU A 195 4.61 -4.36 1.73
N ARG A 196 4.48 -3.75 0.57
CA ARG A 196 3.34 -3.96 -0.29
C ARG A 196 3.40 -5.34 -0.93
N ARG A 197 2.25 -5.89 -1.26
CA ARG A 197 2.15 -7.21 -1.89
C ARG A 197 3.04 -7.36 -3.13
N PHE A 198 3.02 -6.38 -4.03
CA PHE A 198 3.83 -6.44 -5.26
C PHE A 198 5.34 -6.35 -4.99
N GLU A 199 5.77 -5.59 -3.98
CA GLU A 199 7.17 -5.50 -3.56
C GLU A 199 7.66 -6.85 -3.04
N PHE A 200 6.83 -7.51 -2.23
CA PHE A 200 7.13 -8.84 -1.73
C PHE A 200 7.26 -9.87 -2.88
N LEU A 201 6.33 -9.84 -3.86
CA LEU A 201 6.41 -10.71 -5.04
C LEU A 201 7.66 -10.42 -5.87
N ALA A 202 8.00 -9.15 -6.10
CA ALA A 202 9.23 -8.76 -6.78
C ALA A 202 10.49 -9.28 -6.06
N LEU A 203 10.52 -9.16 -4.73
CA LEU A 203 11.63 -9.68 -3.93
C LEU A 203 11.75 -11.20 -4.02
N ILE A 204 10.65 -11.95 -4.08
CA ILE A 204 10.67 -13.41 -4.32
C ILE A 204 11.38 -13.72 -5.63
N GLU A 205 11.16 -12.95 -6.68
CA GLU A 205 11.83 -13.10 -7.99
C GLU A 205 13.24 -12.50 -8.04
N GLY A 206 13.73 -11.95 -6.93
CA GLY A 206 15.05 -11.31 -6.85
C GLY A 206 15.11 -9.95 -7.54
N ILE A 207 13.99 -9.27 -7.63
CA ILE A 207 13.85 -7.93 -8.22
C ILE A 207 13.67 -6.93 -7.09
N GLN A 208 14.56 -5.94 -7.03
CA GLN A 208 14.40 -4.81 -6.12
C GLN A 208 13.44 -3.79 -6.75
N ALA A 209 12.21 -3.73 -6.24
CA ALA A 209 11.23 -2.75 -6.70
C ALA A 209 11.75 -1.33 -6.38
N PRO A 210 11.72 -0.37 -7.35
CA PRO A 210 12.19 1.00 -7.12
C PRO A 210 11.49 1.71 -5.96
N SER A 211 10.25 1.34 -5.66
CA SER A 211 9.45 1.87 -4.55
C SER A 211 10.05 1.59 -3.16
N LEU A 212 10.88 0.55 -3.01
CA LEU A 212 11.56 0.24 -1.76
C LEU A 212 12.44 1.40 -1.24
N LYS A 213 12.93 2.26 -2.14
CA LYS A 213 13.71 3.44 -1.77
C LYS A 213 12.89 4.54 -1.09
N ASN A 214 11.57 4.49 -1.25
CA ASN A 214 10.64 5.50 -0.74
C ASN A 214 9.99 5.10 0.59
N HIS A 215 10.39 3.95 1.15
CA HIS A 215 9.90 3.54 2.47
C HIS A 215 10.43 4.46 3.57
N THR A 216 9.59 4.70 4.57
CA THR A 216 10.00 5.40 5.79
C THR A 216 10.90 4.51 6.64
N LEU A 217 10.54 3.24 6.74
CA LEU A 217 11.35 2.18 7.35
C LEU A 217 12.24 1.58 6.25
N LYS A 218 13.56 1.81 6.34
CA LYS A 218 14.50 1.39 5.29
C LYS A 218 14.56 -0.13 5.19
N VAL A 219 14.14 -0.67 4.04
CA VAL A 219 14.13 -2.11 3.78
C VAL A 219 15.52 -2.62 3.47
N SER A 220 16.01 -3.58 4.25
CA SER A 220 17.31 -4.26 4.11
C SER A 220 17.12 -5.77 4.18
N LEU A 221 16.25 -6.33 3.33
CA LEU A 221 15.90 -7.76 3.36
C LEU A 221 16.76 -8.62 2.44
N ILE A 222 17.43 -8.02 1.46
CA ILE A 222 18.26 -8.70 0.45
C ILE A 222 19.39 -7.79 0.00
#